data_97e53bc7e6a8f64b5b0a2f6e0c81f5a0
#
_entry.id   97e53bc7e6a8f64b5b0a2f6e0c81f5a0
#
_cell.length_a   1.000
_cell.length_b   1.000
_cell.length_c   1.000
_cell.angle_alpha   90.00
_cell.angle_beta   90.00
_cell.angle_gamma   90.00
#
_symmetry.space_group_name_H-M   'P 1'
#
loop_
_entity.id
_entity.type
_entity.pdbx_description
1 polymer ?
#
loop_
_entity_poly.entity_id
_entity_poly.type
_entity_poly.pdbx_seq_one_letter_code
_entity_poly.pdbx_strand_id
1 'polypeptide(L)'
;MGAPWRDHPAWKILDEAERALDEPLQTLVLDAPADQLERTRDAQLAVLCTSLVAWEALRPLAHDIVAFAGHSLGQVTALVASGALNLDDGVRFAATRAELTQRAADKHPGRMAALLGATVEQATEACEAAPDACWIANDNAPGQVVIAGTPDGLDIAVARAKELGVRRATPLNVGGAFHTPLMASAAAGIATALESVPFSAPVAPLVANHDGAAYAEASGWPTRSADHVTVPVRWRTCMETLATLRADAFVEVGHGSMIAGLAKRTVPDVPVLSCSSPDDLATLSEVLAS
;
A
#
# COMPACT_ATOMS: atom_id res chain seq x y z
N MET A 1 16.46 4.48 -0.53
CA MET A 1 15.59 3.43 -1.14
C MET A 1 16.00 3.10 -2.57
N GLY A 2 16.22 4.09 -3.44
CA GLY A 2 16.49 3.93 -4.87
C GLY A 2 17.92 3.55 -5.25
N ALA A 3 18.89 3.64 -4.33
CA ALA A 3 20.32 3.47 -4.65
C ALA A 3 20.68 2.22 -5.47
N PRO A 4 20.09 1.03 -5.23
CA PRO A 4 20.41 -0.16 -6.04
C PRO A 4 20.05 -0.02 -7.52
N TRP A 5 19.08 0.85 -7.85
CA TRP A 5 18.54 1.01 -9.21
C TRP A 5 19.17 2.15 -10.00
N ARG A 6 20.03 2.99 -9.39
CA ARG A 6 20.54 4.25 -9.96
C ARG A 6 21.14 4.08 -11.36
N ASP A 7 21.90 3.02 -11.57
CA ASP A 7 22.59 2.76 -12.83
C ASP A 7 21.81 1.83 -13.77
N HIS A 8 20.61 1.39 -13.37
CA HIS A 8 19.76 0.53 -14.18
C HIS A 8 18.94 1.34 -15.21
N PRO A 9 18.75 0.86 -16.47
CA PRO A 9 18.00 1.59 -17.49
C PRO A 9 16.57 1.99 -17.09
N ALA A 10 15.91 1.22 -16.22
CA ALA A 10 14.58 1.52 -15.71
C ALA A 10 14.53 2.80 -14.86
N TRP A 11 15.69 3.30 -14.38
CA TRP A 11 15.76 4.56 -13.61
C TRP A 11 15.15 5.75 -14.34
N LYS A 12 15.16 5.72 -15.69
CA LYS A 12 14.61 6.78 -16.55
C LYS A 12 13.13 7.08 -16.28
N ILE A 13 12.37 6.16 -15.69
CA ILE A 13 10.97 6.40 -15.34
C ILE A 13 10.84 7.55 -14.32
N LEU A 14 11.88 7.77 -13.51
CA LEU A 14 11.90 8.89 -12.55
C LEU A 14 12.04 10.25 -13.23
N ASP A 15 12.68 10.34 -14.42
CA ASP A 15 12.73 11.58 -15.19
C ASP A 15 11.31 12.00 -15.64
N GLU A 16 10.44 11.03 -15.90
CA GLU A 16 9.05 11.25 -16.27
C GLU A 16 8.21 11.62 -15.04
N ALA A 17 8.42 10.91 -13.93
CA ALA A 17 7.75 11.21 -12.66
C ALA A 17 8.11 12.62 -12.13
N GLU A 18 9.39 13.03 -12.22
CA GLU A 18 9.84 14.38 -11.85
C GLU A 18 9.18 15.44 -12.72
N ARG A 19 9.09 15.22 -14.04
CA ARG A 19 8.39 16.15 -14.95
C ARG A 19 6.90 16.25 -14.64
N ALA A 20 6.26 15.15 -14.22
CA ALA A 20 4.85 15.14 -13.88
C ALA A 20 4.52 15.98 -12.66
N LEU A 21 5.41 16.04 -11.66
CA LEU A 21 5.22 16.82 -10.43
C LEU A 21 5.98 18.16 -10.40
N ASP A 22 6.97 18.33 -11.28
CA ASP A 22 7.95 19.42 -11.19
C ASP A 22 8.71 19.40 -9.84
N GLU A 23 9.10 18.19 -9.38
CA GLU A 23 9.76 17.96 -8.10
C GLU A 23 10.95 17.00 -8.23
N PRO A 24 12.03 17.17 -7.39
CA PRO A 24 13.26 16.36 -7.48
C PRO A 24 13.09 14.98 -6.80
N LEU A 25 12.32 14.08 -7.38
CA LEU A 25 12.01 12.75 -6.82
C LEU A 25 13.24 11.84 -6.77
N GLN A 26 14.20 11.99 -7.68
CA GLN A 26 15.45 11.23 -7.65
C GLN A 26 16.26 11.57 -6.39
N THR A 27 16.33 12.84 -6.02
CA THR A 27 16.96 13.28 -4.76
C THR A 27 16.24 12.68 -3.56
N LEU A 28 14.90 12.66 -3.58
CA LEU A 28 14.09 12.06 -2.51
C LEU A 28 14.43 10.59 -2.30
N VAL A 29 14.53 9.79 -3.35
CA VAL A 29 14.76 8.34 -3.22
C VAL A 29 16.22 7.96 -2.98
N LEU A 30 17.19 8.85 -3.30
CA LEU A 30 18.61 8.60 -3.13
C LEU A 30 19.15 9.17 -1.81
N ASP A 31 18.84 10.43 -1.53
CA ASP A 31 19.58 11.26 -0.58
C ASP A 31 18.74 11.73 0.61
N ALA A 32 17.41 11.48 0.60
CA ALA A 32 16.55 11.93 1.69
C ALA A 32 16.99 11.30 3.03
N PRO A 33 17.21 12.10 4.07
CA PRO A 33 17.54 11.61 5.40
C PRO A 33 16.31 10.89 6.01
N ALA A 34 16.58 10.05 7.03
CA ALA A 34 15.55 9.18 7.61
C ALA A 34 14.35 9.97 8.17
N ASP A 35 14.58 11.11 8.79
CA ASP A 35 13.53 11.98 9.35
C ASP A 35 12.65 12.61 8.26
N GLN A 36 13.18 12.87 7.07
CA GLN A 36 12.38 13.28 5.92
C GLN A 36 11.48 12.13 5.44
N LEU A 37 11.99 10.91 5.38
CA LEU A 37 11.21 9.72 5.00
C LEU A 37 10.19 9.28 6.07
N GLU A 38 10.20 9.84 7.26
CA GLU A 38 9.15 9.69 8.26
C GLU A 38 7.91 10.56 7.94
N ARG A 39 8.07 11.59 7.10
CA ARG A 39 6.92 12.42 6.67
C ARG A 39 6.06 11.63 5.70
N THR A 40 4.77 11.60 5.97
CA THR A 40 3.79 10.82 5.19
C THR A 40 3.90 11.05 3.68
N ARG A 41 4.06 12.31 3.25
CA ARG A 41 4.16 12.67 1.83
C ARG A 41 5.42 12.09 1.19
N ASP A 42 6.57 12.35 1.80
CA ASP A 42 7.87 11.96 1.24
C ASP A 42 8.03 10.43 1.24
N ALA A 43 7.57 9.76 2.30
CA ALA A 43 7.52 8.30 2.36
C ALA A 43 6.68 7.69 1.22
N GLN A 44 5.47 8.22 1.00
CA GLN A 44 4.59 7.71 -0.06
C GLN A 44 5.20 7.88 -1.45
N LEU A 45 5.76 9.06 -1.75
CA LEU A 45 6.42 9.31 -3.04
C LEU A 45 7.68 8.46 -3.22
N ALA A 46 8.50 8.31 -2.19
CA ALA A 46 9.70 7.48 -2.26
C ALA A 46 9.37 6.01 -2.51
N VAL A 47 8.34 5.46 -1.84
CA VAL A 47 7.86 4.09 -2.05
C VAL A 47 7.28 3.92 -3.45
N LEU A 48 6.43 4.85 -3.92
CA LEU A 48 5.89 4.82 -5.27
C LEU A 48 7.02 4.79 -6.31
N CYS A 49 7.94 5.76 -6.24
CA CYS A 49 9.03 5.91 -7.18
C CYS A 49 9.90 4.65 -7.26
N THR A 50 10.33 4.12 -6.11
CA THR A 50 11.16 2.91 -6.08
C THR A 50 10.41 1.69 -6.61
N SER A 51 9.11 1.56 -6.33
CA SER A 51 8.30 0.47 -6.86
C SER A 51 8.08 0.58 -8.37
N LEU A 52 7.89 1.81 -8.91
CA LEU A 52 7.77 2.01 -10.35
C LEU A 52 9.08 1.71 -11.10
N VAL A 53 10.23 2.07 -10.54
CA VAL A 53 11.53 1.69 -11.13
C VAL A 53 11.69 0.17 -11.15
N ALA A 54 11.42 -0.50 -10.04
CA ALA A 54 11.51 -1.96 -9.94
C ALA A 54 10.52 -2.65 -10.91
N TRP A 55 9.29 -2.11 -11.04
CA TRP A 55 8.31 -2.59 -12.00
C TRP A 55 8.77 -2.42 -13.45
N GLU A 56 9.28 -1.26 -13.81
CA GLU A 56 9.78 -1.02 -15.17
C GLU A 56 10.94 -1.96 -15.55
N ALA A 57 11.78 -2.32 -14.58
CA ALA A 57 12.83 -3.31 -14.74
C ALA A 57 12.30 -4.75 -14.87
N LEU A 58 11.28 -5.11 -14.10
CA LEU A 58 10.67 -6.43 -14.08
C LEU A 58 9.73 -6.68 -15.27
N ARG A 59 9.03 -5.64 -15.73
CA ARG A 59 7.96 -5.73 -16.75
C ARG A 59 8.33 -6.54 -18.00
N PRO A 60 9.56 -6.44 -18.56
CA PRO A 60 9.95 -7.25 -19.72
C PRO A 60 10.05 -8.76 -19.44
N LEU A 61 10.15 -9.16 -18.17
CA LEU A 61 10.25 -10.55 -17.72
C LEU A 61 8.90 -11.10 -17.25
N ALA A 62 7.94 -10.22 -16.95
CA ALA A 62 6.63 -10.58 -16.40
C ALA A 62 5.65 -10.88 -17.54
N HIS A 63 5.63 -12.13 -17.99
CA HIS A 63 4.66 -12.64 -18.93
C HIS A 63 3.47 -13.25 -18.17
N ASP A 64 2.29 -13.29 -18.80
CA ASP A 64 1.09 -13.97 -18.28
C ASP A 64 0.66 -13.51 -16.87
N ILE A 65 0.71 -12.21 -16.64
CA ILE A 65 0.32 -11.62 -15.36
C ILE A 65 -1.14 -11.94 -15.07
N VAL A 66 -1.38 -12.66 -13.97
CA VAL A 66 -2.71 -13.10 -13.54
C VAL A 66 -3.50 -11.98 -12.87
N ALA A 67 -2.85 -11.15 -12.05
CA ALA A 67 -3.47 -10.03 -11.38
C ALA A 67 -2.41 -9.07 -10.78
N PHE A 68 -2.89 -7.87 -10.42
CA PHE A 68 -2.14 -6.89 -9.64
C PHE A 68 -2.79 -6.67 -8.29
N ALA A 69 -1.97 -6.37 -7.28
CA ALA A 69 -2.43 -5.88 -5.99
C ALA A 69 -1.37 -4.94 -5.39
N GLY A 70 -1.79 -4.09 -4.47
CA GLY A 70 -0.84 -3.23 -3.76
C GLY A 70 -1.42 -2.78 -2.43
N HIS A 71 -0.62 -2.85 -1.37
CA HIS A 71 -1.05 -2.52 -0.01
C HIS A 71 -1.08 -1.01 0.19
N SER A 72 -2.21 -0.45 0.55
CA SER A 72 -2.39 0.98 0.83
C SER A 72 -1.89 1.86 -0.34
N LEU A 73 -0.78 2.57 -0.19
CA LEU A 73 -0.17 3.32 -1.28
C LEU A 73 0.16 2.42 -2.48
N GLY A 74 0.57 1.19 -2.23
CA GLY A 74 0.84 0.20 -3.28
C GLY A 74 -0.32 -0.01 -4.24
N GLN A 75 -1.57 0.26 -3.83
CA GLN A 75 -2.71 0.23 -4.76
C GLN A 75 -2.57 1.29 -5.86
N VAL A 76 -1.99 2.47 -5.57
CA VAL A 76 -1.70 3.47 -6.61
C VAL A 76 -0.60 2.98 -7.55
N THR A 77 0.46 2.37 -7.00
CA THR A 77 1.50 1.71 -7.82
C THR A 77 0.89 0.64 -8.73
N ALA A 78 0.00 -0.20 -8.19
CA ALA A 78 -0.65 -1.27 -8.95
C ALA A 78 -1.59 -0.72 -10.04
N LEU A 79 -2.27 0.42 -9.81
CA LEU A 79 -3.05 1.11 -10.84
C LEU A 79 -2.17 1.58 -12.01
N VAL A 80 -0.97 2.08 -11.72
CA VAL A 80 -0.01 2.46 -12.78
C VAL A 80 0.57 1.22 -13.45
N ALA A 81 1.03 0.24 -12.68
CA ALA A 81 1.66 -0.98 -13.21
C ALA A 81 0.71 -1.78 -14.12
N SER A 82 -0.57 -1.80 -13.80
CA SER A 82 -1.61 -2.47 -14.60
C SER A 82 -2.10 -1.66 -15.81
N GLY A 83 -1.63 -0.42 -15.98
CA GLY A 83 -2.11 0.48 -17.04
C GLY A 83 -3.50 1.08 -16.77
N ALA A 84 -4.08 0.87 -15.59
CA ALA A 84 -5.34 1.51 -15.21
C ALA A 84 -5.20 3.03 -15.05
N LEU A 85 -4.03 3.50 -14.63
CA LEU A 85 -3.60 4.90 -14.68
C LEU A 85 -2.32 5.02 -15.53
N ASN A 86 -2.19 6.10 -16.31
CA ASN A 86 -0.90 6.45 -16.86
C ASN A 86 0.06 6.93 -15.75
N LEU A 87 1.34 7.01 -16.06
CA LEU A 87 2.37 7.37 -15.09
C LEU A 87 2.13 8.76 -14.48
N ASP A 88 1.88 9.77 -15.32
CA ASP A 88 1.72 11.16 -14.91
C ASP A 88 0.55 11.31 -13.93
N ASP A 89 -0.61 10.75 -14.27
CA ASP A 89 -1.80 10.81 -13.43
C ASP A 89 -1.61 10.00 -12.13
N GLY A 90 -0.93 8.85 -12.20
CA GLY A 90 -0.63 8.04 -11.02
C GLY A 90 0.30 8.74 -10.03
N VAL A 91 1.34 9.42 -10.54
CA VAL A 91 2.29 10.17 -9.70
C VAL A 91 1.60 11.40 -9.08
N ARG A 92 0.82 12.16 -9.87
CA ARG A 92 0.02 13.29 -9.35
C ARG A 92 -1.01 12.82 -8.32
N PHE A 93 -1.67 11.71 -8.57
CA PHE A 93 -2.61 11.13 -7.61
C PHE A 93 -1.92 10.74 -6.31
N ALA A 94 -0.76 10.08 -6.35
CA ALA A 94 -0.02 9.73 -5.15
C ALA A 94 0.39 10.96 -4.33
N ALA A 95 0.87 12.02 -4.99
CA ALA A 95 1.20 13.29 -4.35
C ALA A 95 -0.02 13.94 -3.69
N THR A 96 -1.12 14.05 -4.42
CA THR A 96 -2.39 14.58 -3.91
C THR A 96 -2.92 13.77 -2.73
N ARG A 97 -2.89 12.43 -2.83
CA ARG A 97 -3.28 11.53 -1.74
C ARG A 97 -2.45 11.78 -0.50
N ALA A 98 -1.13 11.86 -0.67
CA ALA A 98 -0.20 12.06 0.43
C ALA A 98 -0.41 13.41 1.14
N GLU A 99 -0.63 14.50 0.38
CA GLU A 99 -0.94 15.82 0.95
C GLU A 99 -2.27 15.84 1.68
N LEU A 100 -3.32 15.29 1.08
CA LEU A 100 -4.66 15.30 1.66
C LEU A 100 -4.73 14.44 2.93
N THR A 101 -4.06 13.29 2.93
CA THR A 101 -3.98 12.44 4.13
C THR A 101 -3.15 13.10 5.23
N GLN A 102 -2.07 13.82 4.89
CA GLN A 102 -1.30 14.58 5.86
C GLN A 102 -2.15 15.71 6.48
N ARG A 103 -2.85 16.50 5.64
CA ARG A 103 -3.74 17.57 6.13
C ARG A 103 -4.86 17.04 7.03
N ALA A 104 -5.41 15.86 6.71
CA ALA A 104 -6.40 15.21 7.55
C ALA A 104 -5.81 14.79 8.90
N ALA A 105 -4.60 14.21 8.90
CA ALA A 105 -3.88 13.82 10.11
C ALA A 105 -3.51 15.03 11.00
N ASP A 106 -3.09 16.14 10.39
CA ASP A 106 -2.78 17.39 11.11
C ASP A 106 -4.04 17.96 11.79
N LYS A 107 -5.19 17.86 11.13
CA LYS A 107 -6.48 18.32 11.65
C LYS A 107 -7.05 17.39 12.72
N HIS A 108 -6.86 16.09 12.55
CA HIS A 108 -7.33 15.03 13.43
C HIS A 108 -6.17 14.14 13.84
N PRO A 109 -5.34 14.57 14.82
CA PRO A 109 -4.22 13.79 15.28
C PRO A 109 -4.63 12.37 15.69
N GLY A 110 -3.89 11.39 15.19
CA GLY A 110 -4.17 9.99 15.46
C GLY A 110 -2.90 9.16 15.48
N ARG A 111 -3.03 7.93 15.97
CA ARG A 111 -1.95 6.94 16.04
C ARG A 111 -2.42 5.59 15.53
N MET A 112 -1.45 4.72 15.23
CA MET A 112 -1.71 3.35 14.81
C MET A 112 -0.88 2.37 15.64
N ALA A 113 -1.39 1.16 15.84
CA ALA A 113 -0.67 0.08 16.49
C ALA A 113 -0.93 -1.27 15.80
N ALA A 114 0.13 -2.06 15.61
CA ALA A 114 0.02 -3.43 15.14
C ALA A 114 -0.22 -4.37 16.33
N LEU A 115 -1.32 -5.10 16.31
CA LEU A 115 -1.66 -6.16 17.25
C LEU A 115 -1.10 -7.48 16.74
N LEU A 116 -0.03 -7.95 17.36
CA LEU A 116 0.65 -9.19 16.97
C LEU A 116 0.12 -10.37 17.76
N GLY A 117 -0.28 -11.41 17.08
CA GLY A 117 -0.97 -12.59 17.63
C GLY A 117 -2.47 -12.38 17.82
N ALA A 118 -3.03 -11.26 17.32
CA ALA A 118 -4.47 -10.99 17.42
C ALA A 118 -5.25 -11.64 16.28
N THR A 119 -6.45 -12.10 16.58
CA THR A 119 -7.48 -12.36 15.54
C THR A 119 -8.22 -11.07 15.22
N VAL A 120 -8.97 -11.07 14.10
CA VAL A 120 -9.80 -9.91 13.73
C VAL A 120 -10.90 -9.67 14.77
N GLU A 121 -11.47 -10.74 15.33
CA GLU A 121 -12.50 -10.67 16.36
C GLU A 121 -11.97 -9.99 17.63
N GLN A 122 -10.77 -10.36 18.10
CA GLN A 122 -10.11 -9.71 19.22
C GLN A 122 -9.83 -8.22 18.96
N ALA A 123 -9.38 -7.88 17.74
CA ALA A 123 -9.14 -6.50 17.35
C ALA A 123 -10.44 -5.70 17.25
N THR A 124 -11.52 -6.32 16.76
CA THR A 124 -12.87 -5.70 16.72
C THR A 124 -13.37 -5.40 18.12
N GLU A 125 -13.36 -6.39 19.04
CA GLU A 125 -13.78 -6.21 20.42
C GLU A 125 -12.90 -5.17 21.15
N ALA A 126 -11.61 -5.11 20.84
CA ALA A 126 -10.73 -4.07 21.38
C ALA A 126 -11.14 -2.66 20.92
N CYS A 127 -11.49 -2.50 19.65
CA CYS A 127 -11.95 -1.22 19.10
C CYS A 127 -13.34 -0.82 19.65
N GLU A 128 -14.22 -1.79 19.92
CA GLU A 128 -15.54 -1.55 20.52
C GLU A 128 -15.46 -0.97 21.94
N ALA A 129 -14.34 -1.14 22.63
CA ALA A 129 -14.08 -0.48 23.90
C ALA A 129 -13.85 1.04 23.79
N ALA A 130 -13.56 1.54 22.58
CA ALA A 130 -13.38 2.96 22.27
C ALA A 130 -14.21 3.34 21.03
N PRO A 131 -15.55 3.30 21.11
CA PRO A 131 -16.44 3.57 19.98
C PRO A 131 -16.21 4.99 19.46
N ASP A 132 -16.25 5.14 18.14
CA ASP A 132 -16.01 6.41 17.42
C ASP A 132 -14.62 7.05 17.67
N ALA A 133 -13.69 6.29 18.27
CA ALA A 133 -12.35 6.76 18.61
C ALA A 133 -11.23 5.79 18.17
N CYS A 134 -11.53 4.51 17.93
CA CYS A 134 -10.59 3.52 17.43
C CYS A 134 -11.26 2.53 16.47
N TRP A 135 -10.54 2.15 15.41
CA TRP A 135 -11.03 1.28 14.33
C TRP A 135 -9.94 0.30 13.89
N ILE A 136 -10.37 -0.81 13.27
CA ILE A 136 -9.45 -1.64 12.50
C ILE A 136 -9.02 -0.83 11.26
N ALA A 137 -7.71 -0.70 11.07
CA ALA A 137 -7.10 -0.03 9.91
C ALA A 137 -6.60 -1.03 8.85
N ASN A 138 -6.02 -2.17 9.30
CA ASN A 138 -5.54 -3.20 8.37
C ASN A 138 -5.78 -4.61 8.96
N ASP A 139 -6.30 -5.51 8.14
CA ASP A 139 -6.21 -6.95 8.33
C ASP A 139 -5.10 -7.48 7.41
N ASN A 140 -3.88 -7.58 7.95
CA ASN A 140 -2.68 -7.80 7.14
C ASN A 140 -2.38 -9.27 6.86
N ALA A 141 -2.55 -10.14 7.83
CA ALA A 141 -2.29 -11.58 7.74
C ALA A 141 -2.83 -12.27 8.99
N PRO A 142 -2.95 -13.60 9.01
CA PRO A 142 -3.25 -14.33 10.25
C PRO A 142 -2.33 -13.91 11.40
N GLY A 143 -2.93 -13.43 12.49
CA GLY A 143 -2.21 -12.96 13.67
C GLY A 143 -1.56 -11.56 13.53
N GLN A 144 -1.95 -10.76 12.54
CA GLN A 144 -1.48 -9.37 12.41
C GLN A 144 -2.58 -8.44 11.94
N VAL A 145 -3.19 -7.75 12.88
CA VAL A 145 -4.20 -6.71 12.66
C VAL A 145 -3.64 -5.36 13.11
N VAL A 146 -3.90 -4.30 12.36
CA VAL A 146 -3.55 -2.93 12.75
C VAL A 146 -4.81 -2.20 13.14
N ILE A 147 -4.78 -1.55 14.30
CA ILE A 147 -5.82 -0.64 14.77
C ILE A 147 -5.31 0.80 14.75
N ALA A 148 -6.21 1.73 14.52
CA ALA A 148 -5.90 3.16 14.45
C ALA A 148 -7.04 4.00 15.02
N GLY A 149 -6.69 5.14 15.59
CA GLY A 149 -7.68 6.02 16.20
C GLY A 149 -7.08 7.28 16.78
N THR A 150 -7.92 8.00 17.52
CA THR A 150 -7.43 9.11 18.36
C THR A 150 -6.41 8.60 19.36
N PRO A 151 -5.51 9.45 19.91
CA PRO A 151 -4.53 9.00 20.89
C PRO A 151 -5.17 8.26 22.07
N ASP A 152 -6.22 8.82 22.67
CA ASP A 152 -6.91 8.23 23.82
C ASP A 152 -7.70 6.96 23.44
N GLY A 153 -8.37 6.97 22.27
CA GLY A 153 -9.11 5.81 21.76
C GLY A 153 -8.19 4.62 21.49
N LEU A 154 -7.02 4.88 20.91
CA LEU A 154 -6.02 3.84 20.69
C LEU A 154 -5.48 3.26 22.00
N ASP A 155 -5.22 4.09 23.02
CA ASP A 155 -4.72 3.62 24.31
C ASP A 155 -5.75 2.73 25.01
N ILE A 156 -7.06 3.09 24.97
CA ILE A 156 -8.16 2.26 25.48
C ILE A 156 -8.22 0.92 24.73
N ALA A 157 -8.21 0.95 23.39
CA ALA A 157 -8.29 -0.26 22.56
C ALA A 157 -7.08 -1.18 22.79
N VAL A 158 -5.87 -0.63 22.92
CA VAL A 158 -4.65 -1.40 23.22
C VAL A 158 -4.73 -2.04 24.61
N ALA A 159 -5.26 -1.33 25.61
CA ALA A 159 -5.48 -1.91 26.94
C ALA A 159 -6.45 -3.09 26.86
N ARG A 160 -7.60 -2.91 26.17
CA ARG A 160 -8.57 -3.98 25.96
C ARG A 160 -8.00 -5.17 25.20
N ALA A 161 -7.23 -4.94 24.16
CA ALA A 161 -6.56 -6.01 23.39
C ALA A 161 -5.66 -6.88 24.30
N LYS A 162 -4.94 -6.28 25.25
CA LYS A 162 -4.12 -7.01 26.23
C LYS A 162 -4.97 -7.89 27.15
N GLU A 163 -6.11 -7.39 27.64
CA GLU A 163 -7.07 -8.16 28.45
C GLU A 163 -7.63 -9.36 27.67
N LEU A 164 -7.81 -9.21 26.35
CA LEU A 164 -8.24 -10.28 25.43
C LEU A 164 -7.12 -11.27 25.09
N GLY A 165 -5.93 -11.12 25.67
CA GLY A 165 -4.80 -12.04 25.47
C GLY A 165 -3.96 -11.76 24.24
N VAL A 166 -4.08 -10.60 23.60
CA VAL A 166 -3.19 -10.20 22.49
C VAL A 166 -1.77 -10.06 23.01
N ARG A 167 -0.84 -10.80 22.40
CA ARG A 167 0.54 -10.94 22.90
C ARG A 167 1.31 -9.64 22.90
N ARG A 168 1.14 -8.81 21.87
CA ARG A 168 1.92 -7.59 21.68
C ARG A 168 1.15 -6.56 20.87
N ALA A 169 1.08 -5.33 21.35
CA ALA A 169 0.69 -4.14 20.60
C ALA A 169 1.96 -3.30 20.35
N THR A 170 2.30 -3.08 19.08
CA THR A 170 3.49 -2.31 18.67
C THR A 170 3.04 -1.02 18.01
N PRO A 171 3.36 0.15 18.56
CA PRO A 171 3.10 1.42 17.90
C PRO A 171 3.76 1.47 16.52
N LEU A 172 3.08 2.06 15.56
CA LEU A 172 3.65 2.32 14.24
C LEU A 172 4.14 3.76 14.18
N ASN A 173 5.33 3.96 13.57
CA ASN A 173 5.87 5.30 13.35
C ASN A 173 5.24 5.92 12.09
N VAL A 174 3.98 6.36 12.23
CA VAL A 174 3.21 6.99 11.15
C VAL A 174 2.47 8.19 11.69
N GLY A 175 2.31 9.23 10.86
CA GLY A 175 1.82 10.52 11.27
C GLY A 175 0.30 10.66 11.40
N GLY A 176 -0.48 9.57 11.38
CA GLY A 176 -1.95 9.68 11.46
C GLY A 176 -2.68 8.35 11.61
N ALA A 177 -3.99 8.41 11.86
CA ALA A 177 -4.88 7.24 11.90
C ALA A 177 -5.44 6.94 10.51
N PHE A 178 -4.58 6.44 9.62
CA PHE A 178 -4.97 6.09 8.25
C PHE A 178 -5.96 4.93 8.22
N HIS A 179 -6.76 4.86 7.15
CA HIS A 179 -7.77 3.82 6.93
C HIS A 179 -8.87 3.82 8.00
N THR A 180 -9.22 5.01 8.50
CA THR A 180 -10.29 5.23 9.48
C THR A 180 -11.17 6.41 9.07
N PRO A 181 -12.37 6.59 9.68
CA PRO A 181 -13.22 7.75 9.44
C PRO A 181 -12.55 9.11 9.68
N LEU A 182 -11.44 9.17 10.45
CA LEU A 182 -10.66 10.40 10.65
C LEU A 182 -10.05 10.94 9.34
N MET A 183 -9.97 10.12 8.29
CA MET A 183 -9.49 10.50 6.95
C MET A 183 -10.63 10.99 6.01
N ALA A 184 -11.85 11.22 6.50
CA ALA A 184 -13.00 11.57 5.65
C ALA A 184 -12.76 12.84 4.80
N SER A 185 -12.06 13.85 5.35
CA SER A 185 -11.73 15.06 4.57
C SER A 185 -10.73 14.78 3.46
N ALA A 186 -9.82 13.81 3.64
CA ALA A 186 -8.90 13.38 2.60
C ALA A 186 -9.64 12.61 1.50
N ALA A 187 -10.57 11.72 1.85
CA ALA A 187 -11.39 10.99 0.89
C ALA A 187 -12.18 11.93 -0.02
N ALA A 188 -12.84 12.95 0.56
CA ALA A 188 -13.58 13.96 -0.20
C ALA A 188 -12.67 14.73 -1.17
N GLY A 189 -11.48 15.14 -0.74
CA GLY A 189 -10.51 15.81 -1.60
C GLY A 189 -9.97 14.91 -2.70
N ILE A 190 -9.70 13.63 -2.41
CA ILE A 190 -9.28 12.63 -3.41
C ILE A 190 -10.38 12.40 -4.44
N ALA A 191 -11.65 12.27 -4.02
CA ALA A 191 -12.77 12.11 -4.93
C ALA A 191 -12.81 13.26 -5.94
N THR A 192 -12.74 14.51 -5.45
CA THR A 192 -12.71 15.70 -6.32
C THR A 192 -11.49 15.71 -7.26
N ALA A 193 -10.31 15.35 -6.76
CA ALA A 193 -9.10 15.32 -7.58
C ALA A 193 -9.16 14.26 -8.71
N LEU A 194 -9.90 13.18 -8.51
CA LEU A 194 -10.03 12.09 -9.48
C LEU A 194 -11.20 12.25 -10.47
N GLU A 195 -12.07 13.24 -10.30
CA GLU A 195 -13.24 13.46 -11.19
C GLU A 195 -12.88 13.60 -12.68
N SER A 196 -11.73 14.22 -12.97
CA SER A 196 -11.25 14.45 -14.34
C SER A 196 -10.12 13.52 -14.78
N VAL A 197 -9.68 12.61 -13.91
CA VAL A 197 -8.58 11.68 -14.22
C VAL A 197 -9.11 10.51 -15.04
N PRO A 198 -8.56 10.26 -16.22
CA PRO A 198 -8.99 9.13 -17.05
C PRO A 198 -8.45 7.80 -16.49
N PHE A 199 -9.34 6.88 -16.19
CA PHE A 199 -9.00 5.50 -15.86
C PHE A 199 -9.25 4.60 -17.06
N SER A 200 -8.35 3.63 -17.28
CA SER A 200 -8.46 2.59 -18.29
C SER A 200 -8.71 1.22 -17.63
N ALA A 201 -9.18 0.25 -18.41
CA ALA A 201 -9.22 -1.13 -17.94
C ALA A 201 -7.79 -1.62 -17.71
N PRO A 202 -7.48 -2.24 -16.56
CA PRO A 202 -6.16 -2.81 -16.31
C PRO A 202 -5.87 -3.98 -17.27
N VAL A 203 -4.60 -4.20 -17.61
CA VAL A 203 -4.19 -5.31 -18.50
C VAL A 203 -4.41 -6.70 -17.88
N ALA A 204 -4.53 -6.77 -16.56
CA ALA A 204 -4.97 -7.93 -15.79
C ALA A 204 -5.75 -7.43 -14.57
N PRO A 205 -6.63 -8.23 -13.96
CA PRO A 205 -7.44 -7.81 -12.82
C PRO A 205 -6.62 -7.19 -11.69
N LEU A 206 -7.15 -6.17 -11.06
CA LEU A 206 -6.54 -5.49 -9.93
C LEU A 206 -7.38 -5.72 -8.67
N VAL A 207 -6.75 -6.26 -7.61
CA VAL A 207 -7.44 -6.57 -6.35
C VAL A 207 -7.50 -5.32 -5.48
N ALA A 208 -8.72 -4.94 -5.11
CA ALA A 208 -8.96 -3.72 -4.31
C ALA A 208 -8.82 -3.99 -2.81
N ASN A 209 -8.20 -3.06 -2.09
CA ASN A 209 -7.93 -3.21 -0.66
C ASN A 209 -9.16 -3.19 0.24
N HIS A 210 -10.24 -2.49 -0.18
CA HIS A 210 -11.41 -2.26 0.69
C HIS A 210 -12.28 -3.52 0.87
N ASP A 211 -12.31 -4.41 -0.12
CA ASP A 211 -13.13 -5.62 -0.11
C ASP A 211 -12.36 -6.91 -0.48
N GLY A 212 -11.14 -6.77 -1.00
CA GLY A 212 -10.33 -7.89 -1.47
C GLY A 212 -10.81 -8.50 -2.79
N ALA A 213 -11.75 -7.87 -3.52
CA ALA A 213 -12.25 -8.37 -4.78
C ALA A 213 -11.38 -7.93 -5.97
N ALA A 214 -11.35 -8.76 -7.03
CA ALA A 214 -10.61 -8.49 -8.26
C ALA A 214 -11.50 -7.78 -9.29
N TYR A 215 -11.00 -6.72 -9.91
CA TYR A 215 -11.71 -5.88 -10.88
C TYR A 215 -10.92 -5.75 -12.17
N ALA A 216 -11.55 -6.04 -13.30
CA ALA A 216 -10.97 -5.93 -14.63
C ALA A 216 -11.42 -4.68 -15.40
N GLU A 217 -12.38 -3.92 -14.84
CA GLU A 217 -12.96 -2.75 -15.50
C GLU A 217 -12.32 -1.45 -15.01
N ALA A 218 -12.34 -0.42 -15.86
CA ALA A 218 -11.94 0.95 -15.49
C ALA A 218 -12.91 1.58 -14.48
N SER A 219 -14.18 1.22 -14.56
CA SER A 219 -15.24 1.84 -13.76
C SER A 219 -15.09 1.57 -12.26
N GLY A 220 -15.42 2.58 -11.47
CA GLY A 220 -15.41 2.50 -10.00
C GLY A 220 -14.03 2.70 -9.35
N TRP A 221 -12.91 2.73 -10.09
CA TRP A 221 -11.60 2.97 -9.50
C TRP A 221 -11.45 4.37 -8.87
N PRO A 222 -12.01 5.45 -9.44
CA PRO A 222 -12.00 6.74 -8.75
C PRO A 222 -12.63 6.68 -7.36
N THR A 223 -13.84 6.11 -7.26
CA THR A 223 -14.56 5.96 -5.98
C THR A 223 -13.79 5.04 -5.02
N ARG A 224 -13.35 3.85 -5.48
CA ARG A 224 -12.56 2.93 -4.65
C ARG A 224 -11.29 3.57 -4.13
N SER A 225 -10.63 4.39 -4.94
CA SER A 225 -9.39 5.08 -4.55
C SER A 225 -9.63 6.17 -3.51
N ALA A 226 -10.76 6.87 -3.59
CA ALA A 226 -11.15 7.88 -2.62
C ALA A 226 -11.58 7.23 -1.29
N ASP A 227 -12.45 6.24 -1.33
CA ASP A 227 -12.98 5.58 -0.13
C ASP A 227 -11.90 4.79 0.61
N HIS A 228 -10.88 4.30 -0.10
CA HIS A 228 -9.81 3.48 0.43
C HIS A 228 -9.12 4.09 1.66
N VAL A 229 -8.99 5.41 1.76
CA VAL A 229 -8.30 6.04 2.89
C VAL A 229 -9.14 6.08 4.17
N THR A 230 -10.43 5.78 4.11
CA THR A 230 -11.37 5.79 5.25
C THR A 230 -11.80 4.41 5.71
N VAL A 231 -11.44 3.36 4.97
CA VAL A 231 -11.86 1.98 5.26
C VAL A 231 -10.65 1.07 5.45
N PRO A 232 -10.79 -0.05 6.16
CA PRO A 232 -9.69 -0.98 6.40
C PRO A 232 -9.06 -1.51 5.12
N VAL A 233 -7.74 -1.68 5.13
CA VAL A 233 -7.02 -2.51 4.14
C VAL A 233 -7.24 -3.98 4.48
N ARG A 234 -7.98 -4.70 3.68
CA ARG A 234 -8.26 -6.14 3.81
C ARG A 234 -7.19 -6.96 3.09
N TRP A 235 -5.92 -6.76 3.49
CA TRP A 235 -4.79 -7.36 2.77
C TRP A 235 -4.80 -8.88 2.80
N ARG A 236 -5.17 -9.49 3.91
CA ARG A 236 -5.35 -10.93 4.01
C ARG A 236 -6.32 -11.44 2.93
N THR A 237 -7.49 -10.82 2.83
CA THR A 237 -8.48 -11.18 1.80
C THR A 237 -7.93 -10.94 0.39
N CYS A 238 -7.16 -9.88 0.16
CA CYS A 238 -6.49 -9.66 -1.13
C CYS A 238 -5.57 -10.84 -1.49
N MET A 239 -4.76 -11.32 -0.54
CA MET A 239 -3.86 -12.45 -0.77
C MET A 239 -4.63 -13.75 -1.01
N GLU A 240 -5.69 -14.01 -0.25
CA GLU A 240 -6.58 -15.16 -0.43
C GLU A 240 -7.23 -15.13 -1.83
N THR A 241 -7.72 -13.96 -2.27
CA THR A 241 -8.27 -13.79 -3.63
C THR A 241 -7.22 -14.07 -4.70
N LEU A 242 -6.01 -13.51 -4.59
CA LEU A 242 -4.92 -13.75 -5.54
C LEU A 242 -4.58 -15.24 -5.63
N ALA A 243 -4.58 -15.96 -4.52
CA ALA A 243 -4.34 -17.42 -4.52
C ALA A 243 -5.44 -18.19 -5.28
N THR A 244 -6.69 -17.71 -5.25
CA THR A 244 -7.79 -18.35 -6.04
C THR A 244 -7.62 -18.19 -7.56
N LEU A 245 -6.87 -17.18 -7.99
CA LEU A 245 -6.57 -16.91 -9.40
C LEU A 245 -5.47 -17.83 -9.97
N ARG A 246 -4.92 -18.73 -9.16
CA ARG A 246 -3.93 -19.74 -9.54
C ARG A 246 -2.65 -19.16 -10.12
N ALA A 247 -2.14 -18.08 -9.51
CA ALA A 247 -0.82 -17.58 -9.82
C ALA A 247 0.25 -18.60 -9.37
N ASP A 248 1.24 -18.85 -10.21
CA ASP A 248 2.35 -19.76 -9.91
C ASP A 248 3.31 -19.16 -8.89
N ALA A 249 3.40 -17.84 -8.84
CA ALA A 249 4.20 -17.10 -7.86
C ALA A 249 3.64 -15.69 -7.62
N PHE A 250 3.95 -15.12 -6.46
CA PHE A 250 3.77 -13.70 -6.18
C PHE A 250 5.13 -13.00 -6.20
N VAL A 251 5.19 -11.83 -6.80
CA VAL A 251 6.39 -10.99 -6.81
C VAL A 251 6.09 -9.66 -6.14
N GLU A 252 6.71 -9.40 -4.98
CA GLU A 252 6.72 -8.08 -4.37
C GLU A 252 7.68 -7.18 -5.12
N VAL A 253 7.20 -6.01 -5.57
CA VAL A 253 7.95 -5.08 -6.40
C VAL A 253 8.22 -3.80 -5.62
N GLY A 254 9.49 -3.43 -5.46
CA GLY A 254 9.92 -2.23 -4.75
C GLY A 254 10.81 -2.51 -3.56
N HIS A 255 11.00 -1.48 -2.72
CA HIS A 255 11.94 -1.55 -1.60
C HIS A 255 11.40 -2.38 -0.43
N GLY A 256 12.23 -3.32 0.07
CA GLY A 256 11.93 -4.14 1.23
C GLY A 256 11.30 -5.49 0.88
N SER A 257 10.73 -6.16 1.90
CA SER A 257 10.13 -7.49 1.80
C SER A 257 8.96 -7.69 2.78
N MET A 258 8.32 -6.60 3.17
CA MET A 258 7.24 -6.64 4.16
C MET A 258 6.02 -7.37 3.59
N ILE A 259 5.64 -7.07 2.38
CA ILE A 259 4.45 -7.64 1.72
C ILE A 259 4.69 -9.12 1.42
N ALA A 260 5.91 -9.51 0.99
CA ALA A 260 6.29 -10.90 0.83
C ALA A 260 6.17 -11.68 2.15
N GLY A 261 6.57 -11.08 3.26
CA GLY A 261 6.39 -11.66 4.59
C GLY A 261 4.93 -11.86 4.99
N LEU A 262 4.02 -10.95 4.60
CA LEU A 262 2.58 -11.08 4.81
C LEU A 262 1.99 -12.18 3.93
N ALA A 263 2.37 -12.22 2.65
CA ALA A 263 1.92 -13.22 1.70
C ALA A 263 2.30 -14.64 2.15
N LYS A 264 3.57 -14.87 2.52
CA LYS A 264 4.05 -16.18 3.03
C LYS A 264 3.27 -16.69 4.25
N ARG A 265 2.73 -15.80 5.07
CA ARG A 265 1.91 -16.19 6.23
C ARG A 265 0.46 -16.46 5.88
N THR A 266 -0.06 -15.80 4.84
CA THR A 266 -1.46 -15.92 4.44
C THR A 266 -1.67 -17.08 3.48
N VAL A 267 -0.76 -17.24 2.52
CA VAL A 267 -0.84 -18.22 1.44
C VAL A 267 0.49 -18.96 1.29
N PRO A 268 0.85 -19.78 2.27
CA PRO A 268 2.18 -20.41 2.36
C PRO A 268 2.52 -21.35 1.19
N ASP A 269 1.50 -21.83 0.48
CA ASP A 269 1.67 -22.79 -0.63
C ASP A 269 2.04 -22.10 -1.95
N VAL A 270 1.95 -20.76 -2.03
CA VAL A 270 2.34 -20.00 -3.22
C VAL A 270 3.76 -19.45 -3.04
N PRO A 271 4.67 -19.70 -3.97
CA PRO A 271 6.00 -19.10 -3.97
C PRO A 271 5.92 -17.57 -3.93
N VAL A 272 6.72 -16.94 -3.06
CA VAL A 272 6.76 -15.47 -2.94
C VAL A 272 8.19 -15.00 -3.13
N LEU A 273 8.39 -14.17 -4.14
CA LEU A 273 9.65 -13.57 -4.55
C LEU A 273 9.62 -12.06 -4.30
N SER A 274 10.77 -11.42 -4.36
CA SER A 274 10.90 -9.95 -4.25
C SER A 274 11.76 -9.42 -5.39
N CYS A 275 11.43 -8.26 -5.90
CA CYS A 275 12.18 -7.47 -6.87
C CYS A 275 12.52 -6.13 -6.21
N SER A 276 13.59 -6.09 -5.42
CA SER A 276 14.03 -4.93 -4.64
C SER A 276 15.32 -4.30 -5.16
N SER A 277 16.06 -5.03 -6.00
CA SER A 277 17.31 -4.62 -6.63
C SER A 277 17.48 -5.26 -8.02
N PRO A 278 18.39 -4.73 -8.87
CA PRO A 278 18.72 -5.38 -10.15
C PRO A 278 19.24 -6.82 -10.00
N ASP A 279 19.86 -7.15 -8.87
CA ASP A 279 20.41 -8.50 -8.62
C ASP A 279 19.29 -9.56 -8.55
N ASP A 280 18.08 -9.16 -8.18
CA ASP A 280 16.92 -10.06 -8.10
C ASP A 280 16.43 -10.50 -9.49
N LEU A 281 16.69 -9.69 -10.55
CA LEU A 281 16.15 -9.92 -11.90
C LEU A 281 16.62 -11.23 -12.53
N ALA A 282 17.85 -11.67 -12.25
CA ALA A 282 18.38 -12.93 -12.78
C ALA A 282 17.57 -14.13 -12.25
N THR A 283 17.36 -14.20 -10.94
CA THR A 283 16.56 -15.24 -10.29
C THR A 283 15.10 -15.18 -10.75
N LEU A 284 14.53 -13.96 -10.85
CA LEU A 284 13.16 -13.77 -11.31
C LEU A 284 12.99 -14.24 -12.77
N SER A 285 13.97 -13.96 -13.63
CA SER A 285 13.95 -14.43 -15.04
C SER A 285 13.91 -15.96 -15.14
N GLU A 286 14.65 -16.68 -14.29
CA GLU A 286 14.64 -18.15 -14.27
C GLU A 286 13.30 -18.71 -13.81
N VAL A 287 12.73 -18.13 -12.74
CA VAL A 287 11.45 -18.61 -12.17
C VAL A 287 10.26 -18.26 -13.06
N LEU A 288 10.24 -17.05 -13.64
CA LEU A 288 9.11 -16.60 -14.48
C LEU A 288 9.14 -17.17 -15.91
N ALA A 289 10.25 -17.80 -16.32
CA ALA A 289 10.37 -18.49 -17.60
C ALA A 289 9.98 -19.97 -17.56
N SER A 290 9.76 -20.54 -16.35
CA SER A 290 9.44 -21.96 -16.13
C SER A 290 7.94 -22.20 -16.08
#